data_6316681695688ddbfe326712c37d3041
#
_entry.id   6316681695688ddbfe326712c37d3041
#
_cell.length_a   1.000
_cell.length_b   1.000
_cell.length_c   1.000
_cell.angle_alpha   90.00
_cell.angle_beta   90.00
_cell.angle_gamma   90.00
#
_symmetry.space_group_name_H-M   'P 1'
#
loop_
_entity.id
_entity.type
_entity.pdbx_description
1 polymer ?
#
loop_
_entity_poly.entity_id
_entity_poly.type
_entity_poly.pdbx_seq_one_letter_code
_entity_poly.pdbx_strand_id
1 'polypeptide(L)'
;MKVVMVEPGQYARAAEIGDGLESLQKAVGGLIDCAYPWREKVCIVCNDEGLINGMPMNRAVERYGALAGPFFICGISGENFCSLTDAQVQKYRQMFLRPQIFLHTERGAGYLEYDNVTLPGAPQEAIDQFKKRNGLPEFCFCLLPGTEMPVLVRYRERSYVPLEVREPGERAEEIAGRLNRQLGVTKQQQAAMLWGSMFGWDIPAADPARYDEQGMPKRHGPKHEDRQR
;
A
#
# COMPACT_ATOMS: atom_id res chain seq x y z
N MET A 1 17.77 -20.21 8.11
CA MET A 1 17.80 -20.08 6.63
C MET A 1 17.57 -18.61 6.28
N LYS A 2 18.48 -18.00 5.47
CA LYS A 2 18.37 -16.60 5.01
C LYS A 2 17.37 -16.50 3.85
N VAL A 3 16.36 -15.66 3.98
CA VAL A 3 15.25 -15.49 3.04
C VAL A 3 14.96 -14.02 2.78
N VAL A 4 14.14 -13.73 1.77
CA VAL A 4 13.45 -12.45 1.64
C VAL A 4 12.01 -12.66 2.07
N MET A 5 11.61 -12.03 3.16
CA MET A 5 10.25 -12.04 3.69
C MET A 5 9.45 -10.90 3.07
N VAL A 6 8.23 -11.20 2.64
CA VAL A 6 7.29 -10.25 2.05
C VAL A 6 5.94 -10.39 2.76
N GLU A 7 5.57 -9.37 3.51
CA GLU A 7 4.33 -9.33 4.29
C GLU A 7 3.36 -8.31 3.68
N PRO A 8 2.03 -8.54 3.75
CA PRO A 8 1.05 -7.59 3.25
C PRO A 8 1.23 -6.21 3.86
N GLY A 9 1.25 -5.17 3.02
CA GLY A 9 1.39 -3.79 3.47
C GLY A 9 2.77 -3.39 4.01
N GLN A 10 3.77 -4.28 3.99
CA GLN A 10 5.12 -4.02 4.50
C GLN A 10 6.16 -3.97 3.37
N TYR A 11 7.30 -3.32 3.62
CA TYR A 11 8.47 -3.41 2.74
C TYR A 11 9.10 -4.80 2.84
N ALA A 12 9.50 -5.34 1.68
CA ALA A 12 10.24 -6.60 1.66
C ALA A 12 11.57 -6.46 2.41
N ARG A 13 11.89 -7.44 3.23
CA ARG A 13 13.09 -7.42 4.08
C ARG A 13 13.83 -8.75 4.06
N ALA A 14 15.14 -8.70 4.27
CA ALA A 14 15.91 -9.88 4.59
C ALA A 14 15.50 -10.39 5.98
N ALA A 15 15.38 -11.69 6.12
CA ALA A 15 15.05 -12.34 7.38
C ALA A 15 15.80 -13.68 7.51
N GLU A 16 15.93 -14.15 8.72
CA GLU A 16 16.37 -15.51 9.03
C GLU A 16 15.22 -16.27 9.66
N ILE A 17 14.90 -17.44 9.10
CA ILE A 17 13.86 -18.35 9.58
C ILE A 17 14.44 -19.75 9.79
N GLY A 18 13.80 -20.56 10.61
CA GLY A 18 14.13 -21.99 10.71
C GLY A 18 13.88 -22.71 9.38
N ASP A 19 14.52 -23.84 9.16
CA ASP A 19 14.39 -24.67 7.97
C ASP A 19 13.40 -25.85 8.15
N GLY A 20 12.93 -26.07 9.38
CA GLY A 20 11.92 -27.08 9.67
C GLY A 20 10.52 -26.67 9.22
N LEU A 21 9.70 -27.64 8.86
CA LEU A 21 8.34 -27.44 8.34
C LEU A 21 7.49 -26.50 9.23
N GLU A 22 7.54 -26.67 10.52
CA GLU A 22 6.79 -25.82 11.46
C GLU A 22 7.19 -24.34 11.37
N SER A 23 8.50 -24.05 11.21
CA SER A 23 8.99 -22.68 11.02
C SER A 23 8.54 -22.07 9.70
N LEU A 24 8.50 -22.87 8.63
CA LEU A 24 8.04 -22.45 7.32
C LEU A 24 6.54 -22.15 7.34
N GLN A 25 5.75 -23.03 7.91
CA GLN A 25 4.30 -22.86 8.08
C GLN A 25 3.97 -21.64 8.94
N LYS A 26 4.70 -21.42 10.01
CA LYS A 26 4.56 -20.22 10.86
C LYS A 26 4.87 -18.94 10.07
N ALA A 27 5.88 -18.96 9.20
CA ALA A 27 6.28 -17.80 8.40
C ALA A 27 5.19 -17.37 7.40
N VAL A 28 4.40 -18.30 6.88
CA VAL A 28 3.32 -18.03 5.91
C VAL A 28 1.92 -18.07 6.53
N GLY A 29 1.82 -18.47 7.79
CA GLY A 29 0.55 -18.50 8.53
C GLY A 29 -0.34 -19.69 8.21
N GLY A 30 0.20 -20.83 7.77
CA GLY A 30 -0.57 -22.06 7.47
C GLY A 30 0.18 -23.07 6.62
N LEU A 31 -0.54 -23.90 5.90
CA LEU A 31 0.04 -24.88 4.97
C LEU A 31 0.83 -24.15 3.88
N ILE A 32 1.93 -24.77 3.47
CA ILE A 32 2.83 -24.17 2.47
C ILE A 32 2.56 -24.71 1.08
N ASP A 33 2.61 -23.82 0.10
CA ASP A 33 2.75 -24.13 -1.33
C ASP A 33 3.96 -23.39 -1.92
N CYS A 34 4.44 -23.87 -3.07
CA CYS A 34 5.63 -23.37 -3.72
C CYS A 34 5.34 -22.90 -5.15
N ALA A 35 5.68 -21.65 -5.44
CA ALA A 35 5.67 -21.09 -6.79
C ALA A 35 7.09 -20.95 -7.34
N TYR A 36 7.27 -21.25 -8.62
CA TYR A 36 8.55 -21.25 -9.34
C TYR A 36 8.52 -20.27 -10.52
N PRO A 37 8.42 -18.96 -10.28
CA PRO A 37 8.27 -17.99 -11.38
C PRO A 37 9.54 -17.78 -12.20
N TRP A 38 10.69 -18.21 -11.69
CA TRP A 38 11.99 -17.95 -12.31
C TRP A 38 12.70 -19.25 -12.70
N ARG A 39 13.66 -19.13 -13.62
CA ARG A 39 14.55 -20.24 -14.02
C ARG A 39 15.69 -20.51 -13.03
N GLU A 40 15.91 -19.62 -12.07
CA GLU A 40 16.89 -19.78 -11.00
C GLU A 40 16.43 -20.86 -10.00
N LYS A 41 17.41 -21.43 -9.28
CA LYS A 41 17.13 -22.37 -8.17
C LYS A 41 16.64 -21.63 -6.93
N VAL A 42 15.52 -20.97 -7.06
CA VAL A 42 14.79 -20.26 -5.99
C VAL A 42 13.29 -20.50 -6.15
N CYS A 43 12.56 -20.42 -5.07
CA CYS A 43 11.10 -20.46 -5.09
C CYS A 43 10.50 -19.40 -4.16
N ILE A 44 9.24 -19.12 -4.39
CA ILE A 44 8.36 -18.46 -3.43
C ILE A 44 7.67 -19.56 -2.63
N VAL A 45 7.70 -19.44 -1.30
CA VAL A 45 6.92 -20.28 -0.40
C VAL A 45 5.82 -19.39 0.18
N CYS A 46 4.56 -19.75 -0.06
CA CYS A 46 3.38 -19.00 0.34
C CYS A 46 2.37 -19.89 1.07
N ASN A 47 1.31 -19.30 1.58
CA ASN A 47 0.20 -20.06 2.15
C ASN A 47 -0.63 -20.68 1.02
N ASP A 48 -0.86 -22.00 1.09
CA ASP A 48 -1.64 -22.77 0.09
C ASP A 48 -3.10 -22.29 0.00
N GLU A 49 -3.68 -21.94 1.12
CA GLU A 49 -5.08 -21.53 1.24
C GLU A 49 -5.28 -20.02 1.45
N GLY A 50 -4.25 -19.22 1.22
CA GLY A 50 -4.26 -17.79 1.56
C GLY A 50 -5.44 -17.01 0.96
N LEU A 51 -5.78 -17.25 -0.30
CA LEU A 51 -6.94 -16.65 -0.96
C LEU A 51 -8.26 -17.16 -0.41
N ILE A 52 -8.37 -18.45 -0.16
CA ILE A 52 -9.58 -19.10 0.35
C ILE A 52 -9.89 -18.62 1.78
N ASN A 53 -8.85 -18.45 2.58
CA ASN A 53 -8.93 -17.98 3.96
C ASN A 53 -9.10 -16.46 4.07
N GLY A 54 -9.22 -15.75 2.95
CA GLY A 54 -9.39 -14.29 2.94
C GLY A 54 -8.20 -13.53 3.49
N MET A 55 -6.99 -14.06 3.38
CA MET A 55 -5.79 -13.33 3.78
C MET A 55 -5.62 -12.06 2.94
N PRO A 56 -5.05 -10.98 3.50
CA PRO A 56 -4.83 -9.75 2.76
C PRO A 56 -3.98 -9.99 1.51
N MET A 57 -4.37 -9.38 0.39
CA MET A 57 -3.57 -9.40 -0.84
C MET A 57 -2.20 -8.78 -0.60
N ASN A 58 -1.16 -9.38 -1.15
CA ASN A 58 0.22 -8.99 -0.87
C ASN A 58 0.94 -8.43 -2.09
N ARG A 59 1.30 -9.29 -3.03
CA ARG A 59 2.03 -8.91 -4.25
C ARG A 59 1.53 -9.65 -5.46
N ALA A 60 1.52 -8.98 -6.60
CA ALA A 60 1.37 -9.62 -7.90
C ALA A 60 2.69 -10.33 -8.27
N VAL A 61 2.58 -11.58 -8.69
CA VAL A 61 3.70 -12.40 -9.17
C VAL A 61 3.43 -12.82 -10.60
N GLU A 62 4.38 -12.55 -11.49
CA GLU A 62 4.24 -12.89 -12.90
C GLU A 62 3.88 -14.38 -13.06
N ARG A 63 2.86 -14.68 -13.87
CA ARG A 63 2.31 -16.02 -14.17
C ARG A 63 1.54 -16.71 -13.03
N TYR A 64 1.64 -16.20 -11.79
CA TYR A 64 0.94 -16.77 -10.64
C TYR A 64 -0.23 -15.90 -10.15
N GLY A 65 -0.35 -14.67 -10.70
CA GLY A 65 -1.37 -13.73 -10.24
C GLY A 65 -0.99 -13.08 -8.91
N ALA A 66 -1.99 -12.72 -8.13
CA ALA A 66 -1.78 -12.07 -6.85
C ALA A 66 -1.70 -13.11 -5.72
N LEU A 67 -0.66 -13.06 -4.90
CA LEU A 67 -0.54 -13.85 -3.69
C LEU A 67 -1.22 -13.14 -2.52
N ALA A 68 -1.90 -13.93 -1.69
CA ALA A 68 -2.49 -13.46 -0.43
C ALA A 68 -1.70 -13.99 0.77
N GLY A 69 -1.67 -13.19 1.84
CA GLY A 69 -0.91 -13.50 3.04
C GLY A 69 0.60 -13.29 2.89
N PRO A 70 1.37 -13.52 3.95
CA PRO A 70 2.83 -13.46 3.92
C PRO A 70 3.40 -14.57 3.05
N PHE A 71 4.52 -14.28 2.39
CA PHE A 71 5.32 -15.27 1.69
C PHE A 71 6.81 -14.96 1.85
N PHE A 72 7.66 -15.93 1.52
CA PHE A 72 9.08 -15.68 1.48
C PHE A 72 9.72 -16.31 0.26
N ILE A 73 10.89 -15.78 -0.14
CA ILE A 73 11.71 -16.32 -1.21
C ILE A 73 12.91 -17.01 -0.58
N CYS A 74 13.17 -18.25 -0.97
CA CYS A 74 14.33 -19.03 -0.55
C CYS A 74 15.02 -19.72 -1.72
N GLY A 75 16.23 -20.20 -1.48
CA GLY A 75 16.98 -21.03 -2.43
C GLY A 75 16.49 -22.47 -2.43
N ILE A 76 16.87 -23.20 -3.48
CA ILE A 76 16.60 -24.64 -3.65
C ILE A 76 17.93 -25.38 -3.89
N SER A 77 18.16 -26.43 -3.11
CA SER A 77 19.30 -27.33 -3.27
C SER A 77 18.83 -28.78 -3.25
N GLY A 78 18.80 -29.43 -4.43
CA GLY A 78 18.13 -30.71 -4.59
C GLY A 78 16.65 -30.62 -4.29
N GLU A 79 16.17 -31.36 -3.30
CA GLU A 79 14.78 -31.36 -2.85
C GLU A 79 14.56 -30.47 -1.60
N ASN A 80 15.60 -29.79 -1.12
CA ASN A 80 15.55 -29.03 0.12
C ASN A 80 15.57 -27.51 -0.13
N PHE A 81 14.90 -26.76 0.73
CA PHE A 81 15.03 -25.31 0.82
C PHE A 81 16.40 -24.97 1.42
N CYS A 82 16.99 -23.88 0.95
CA CYS A 82 18.25 -23.37 1.46
C CYS A 82 18.29 -21.85 1.52
N SER A 83 19.34 -21.31 2.13
CA SER A 83 19.56 -19.87 2.22
C SER A 83 19.78 -19.27 0.83
N LEU A 84 19.24 -18.06 0.63
CA LEU A 84 19.63 -17.21 -0.48
C LEU A 84 21.06 -16.71 -0.31
N THR A 85 21.75 -16.49 -1.43
CA THR A 85 23.00 -15.72 -1.46
C THR A 85 22.71 -14.23 -1.24
N ASP A 86 23.70 -13.45 -0.83
CA ASP A 86 23.52 -12.00 -0.62
C ASP A 86 23.05 -11.27 -1.89
N ALA A 87 23.55 -11.68 -3.06
CA ALA A 87 23.11 -11.13 -4.34
C ALA A 87 21.63 -11.44 -4.62
N GLN A 88 21.17 -12.64 -4.31
CA GLN A 88 19.77 -13.03 -4.44
C GLN A 88 18.89 -12.28 -3.43
N VAL A 89 19.35 -12.11 -2.19
CA VAL A 89 18.63 -11.31 -1.20
C VAL A 89 18.41 -9.88 -1.72
N GLN A 90 19.47 -9.22 -2.22
CA GLN A 90 19.34 -7.89 -2.79
C GLN A 90 18.37 -7.84 -3.97
N LYS A 91 18.51 -8.79 -4.92
CA LYS A 91 17.66 -8.90 -6.11
C LYS A 91 16.17 -9.01 -5.74
N TYR A 92 15.83 -10.01 -4.91
CA TYR A 92 14.43 -10.29 -4.60
C TYR A 92 13.82 -9.28 -3.62
N ARG A 93 14.62 -8.74 -2.68
CA ARG A 93 14.20 -7.63 -1.85
C ARG A 93 13.84 -6.40 -2.70
N GLN A 94 14.65 -6.08 -3.71
CA GLN A 94 14.35 -4.96 -4.61
C GLN A 94 13.12 -5.23 -5.47
N MET A 95 12.95 -6.46 -5.97
CA MET A 95 11.82 -6.86 -6.81
C MET A 95 10.47 -6.70 -6.09
N PHE A 96 10.41 -7.02 -4.80
CA PHE A 96 9.19 -6.96 -3.98
C PHE A 96 9.20 -5.83 -2.96
N LEU A 97 10.07 -4.84 -3.14
CA LEU A 97 10.34 -3.83 -2.12
C LEU A 97 9.08 -3.14 -1.63
N ARG A 98 8.29 -2.59 -2.57
CA ARG A 98 7.13 -1.76 -2.24
C ARG A 98 5.88 -2.60 -2.02
N PRO A 99 5.09 -2.29 -0.98
CA PRO A 99 3.77 -2.87 -0.83
C PRO A 99 2.85 -2.48 -1.99
N GLN A 100 1.84 -3.31 -2.25
CA GLN A 100 0.88 -3.12 -3.34
C GLN A 100 -0.54 -3.03 -2.77
N ILE A 101 -1.35 -2.15 -3.36
CA ILE A 101 -2.80 -2.07 -3.16
C ILE A 101 -3.47 -2.61 -4.41
N PHE A 102 -4.31 -3.61 -4.25
CA PHE A 102 -5.09 -4.21 -5.34
C PHE A 102 -6.41 -3.47 -5.48
N LEU A 103 -6.73 -3.10 -6.71
CA LEU A 103 -7.90 -2.30 -7.07
C LEU A 103 -8.72 -3.03 -8.12
N HIS A 104 -10.02 -2.87 -8.02
CA HIS A 104 -10.97 -3.25 -9.05
C HIS A 104 -11.60 -1.98 -9.61
N THR A 105 -11.51 -1.81 -10.91
CA THR A 105 -12.09 -0.70 -11.64
C THR A 105 -12.94 -1.22 -12.80
N GLU A 106 -13.74 -0.37 -13.41
CA GLU A 106 -14.50 -0.71 -14.62
C GLU A 106 -13.59 -1.21 -15.77
N ARG A 107 -12.29 -0.87 -15.74
CA ARG A 107 -11.27 -1.33 -16.71
C ARG A 107 -10.62 -2.66 -16.33
N GLY A 108 -11.00 -3.26 -15.21
CA GLY A 108 -10.46 -4.51 -14.71
C GLY A 108 -9.70 -4.40 -13.40
N ALA A 109 -9.10 -5.51 -12.97
CA ALA A 109 -8.27 -5.58 -11.78
C ALA A 109 -6.85 -5.12 -12.07
N GLY A 110 -6.24 -4.42 -11.12
CA GLY A 110 -4.86 -3.96 -11.18
C GLY A 110 -4.28 -3.75 -9.79
N TYR A 111 -3.05 -3.30 -9.72
CA TYR A 111 -2.43 -2.92 -8.45
C TYR A 111 -1.66 -1.61 -8.58
N LEU A 112 -1.44 -0.96 -7.44
CA LEU A 112 -0.58 0.21 -7.30
C LEU A 112 0.49 -0.09 -6.26
N GLU A 113 1.74 0.18 -6.60
CA GLU A 113 2.82 0.21 -5.62
C GLU A 113 2.80 1.53 -4.87
N TYR A 114 3.13 1.50 -3.58
CA TYR A 114 3.15 2.71 -2.78
C TYR A 114 4.31 2.71 -1.80
N ASP A 115 4.71 3.91 -1.40
CA ASP A 115 5.63 4.13 -0.30
C ASP A 115 4.85 4.64 0.91
N ASN A 116 4.92 3.90 2.01
CA ASN A 116 4.46 4.36 3.30
C ASN A 116 5.68 4.62 4.20
N VAL A 117 6.11 5.87 4.26
CA VAL A 117 7.33 6.27 4.97
C VAL A 117 7.25 6.08 6.48
N THR A 118 6.08 5.77 7.02
CA THR A 118 5.90 5.44 8.43
C THR A 118 6.19 3.98 8.75
N LEU A 119 6.31 3.12 7.71
CA LEU A 119 6.59 1.70 7.88
C LEU A 119 8.09 1.47 8.14
N PRO A 120 8.42 0.48 8.98
CA PRO A 120 9.81 0.05 9.12
C PRO A 120 10.42 -0.37 7.78
N GLY A 121 11.67 0.04 7.53
CA GLY A 121 12.39 -0.31 6.32
C GLY A 121 12.04 0.55 5.10
N ALA A 122 11.33 1.67 5.27
CA ALA A 122 11.08 2.64 4.20
C ALA A 122 12.40 3.07 3.56
N PRO A 123 12.51 3.06 2.20
CA PRO A 123 13.70 3.53 1.51
C PRO A 123 13.94 5.02 1.78
N GLN A 124 15.21 5.43 1.94
CA GLN A 124 15.55 6.83 2.20
C GLN A 124 15.05 7.77 1.09
N GLU A 125 15.11 7.31 -0.16
CA GLU A 125 14.55 8.07 -1.29
C GLU A 125 13.06 8.37 -1.14
N ALA A 126 12.28 7.39 -0.67
CA ALA A 126 10.84 7.58 -0.44
C ALA A 126 10.59 8.61 0.66
N ILE A 127 11.38 8.55 1.74
CA ILE A 127 11.33 9.52 2.84
C ILE A 127 11.66 10.93 2.33
N ASP A 128 12.71 11.06 1.54
CA ASP A 128 13.14 12.35 1.00
C ASP A 128 12.13 12.92 0.00
N GLN A 129 11.56 12.07 -0.86
CA GLN A 129 10.50 12.49 -1.78
C GLN A 129 9.24 12.91 -1.03
N PHE A 130 8.85 12.17 0.00
CA PHE A 130 7.71 12.53 0.84
C PHE A 130 7.89 13.91 1.49
N LYS A 131 9.08 14.17 2.05
CA LYS A 131 9.43 15.48 2.62
C LYS A 131 9.36 16.60 1.58
N LYS A 132 9.84 16.37 0.35
CA LYS A 132 9.81 17.34 -0.76
C LYS A 132 8.39 17.63 -1.26
N ARG A 133 7.46 16.69 -1.13
CA ARG A 133 6.05 16.83 -1.57
C ARG A 133 5.15 17.56 -0.56
N ASN A 134 5.71 18.31 0.39
CA ASN A 134 4.94 19.00 1.42
C ASN A 134 4.03 18.07 2.26
N GLY A 135 4.43 16.83 2.43
CA GLY A 135 3.67 15.84 3.19
C GLY A 135 2.46 15.24 2.48
N LEU A 136 2.19 15.59 1.21
CA LEU A 136 1.13 14.94 0.45
C LEU A 136 1.56 13.56 -0.07
N PRO A 137 0.66 12.56 0.00
CA PRO A 137 0.89 11.26 -0.63
C PRO A 137 0.85 11.39 -2.16
N GLU A 138 1.42 10.41 -2.86
CA GLU A 138 1.33 10.34 -4.33
C GLU A 138 -0.12 10.15 -4.79
N PHE A 139 -0.87 9.37 -4.03
CA PHE A 139 -2.30 9.14 -4.23
C PHE A 139 -3.00 8.84 -2.90
N CYS A 140 -4.31 8.98 -2.89
CA CYS A 140 -5.16 8.55 -1.78
C CYS A 140 -6.56 8.19 -2.29
N PHE A 141 -7.40 7.68 -1.39
CA PHE A 141 -8.77 7.30 -1.69
C PHE A 141 -9.74 8.29 -1.06
N CYS A 142 -10.66 8.80 -1.85
CA CYS A 142 -11.65 9.78 -1.41
C CYS A 142 -13.06 9.34 -1.78
N LEU A 143 -14.06 9.96 -1.15
CA LEU A 143 -15.43 9.94 -1.66
C LEU A 143 -15.65 11.15 -2.56
N LEU A 144 -16.28 10.94 -3.70
CA LEU A 144 -16.65 12.05 -4.57
C LEU A 144 -17.83 12.79 -3.93
N PRO A 145 -17.75 14.13 -3.74
CA PRO A 145 -18.84 14.91 -3.16
C PRO A 145 -20.16 14.72 -3.93
N GLY A 146 -21.24 14.48 -3.18
CA GLY A 146 -22.57 14.26 -3.75
C GLY A 146 -22.82 12.83 -4.27
N THR A 147 -21.84 11.95 -4.16
CA THR A 147 -21.97 10.52 -4.47
C THR A 147 -21.36 9.69 -3.36
N GLU A 148 -21.76 8.43 -3.23
CA GLU A 148 -21.13 7.47 -2.33
C GLU A 148 -20.10 6.61 -3.10
N MET A 149 -19.39 7.22 -4.05
CA MET A 149 -18.44 6.52 -4.90
C MET A 149 -17.01 6.70 -4.38
N PRO A 150 -16.30 5.62 -4.05
CA PRO A 150 -14.88 5.70 -3.75
C PRO A 150 -14.09 5.97 -5.03
N VAL A 151 -13.16 6.90 -4.97
CA VAL A 151 -12.30 7.26 -6.09
C VAL A 151 -10.83 7.27 -5.66
N LEU A 152 -9.96 6.85 -6.55
CA LEU A 152 -8.53 7.04 -6.44
C LEU A 152 -8.18 8.45 -6.95
N VAL A 153 -7.56 9.27 -6.10
CA VAL A 153 -7.06 10.60 -6.43
C VAL A 153 -5.55 10.59 -6.45
N ARG A 154 -4.95 11.01 -7.55
CA ARG A 154 -3.49 11.16 -7.68
C ARG A 154 -3.04 12.60 -7.49
N TYR A 155 -1.87 12.78 -6.87
CA TYR A 155 -1.27 14.09 -6.71
C TYR A 155 -1.00 14.76 -8.07
N ARG A 156 -1.46 16.00 -8.23
CA ARG A 156 -1.35 16.82 -9.45
C ARG A 156 -2.08 16.30 -10.69
N GLU A 157 -2.87 15.27 -10.59
CA GLU A 157 -3.80 14.88 -11.64
C GLU A 157 -5.17 15.52 -11.38
N ARG A 158 -5.83 15.99 -12.45
CA ARG A 158 -7.18 16.56 -12.36
C ARG A 158 -8.28 15.52 -12.61
N SER A 159 -7.88 14.29 -12.75
CA SER A 159 -8.78 13.14 -12.94
C SER A 159 -8.72 12.21 -11.75
N TYR A 160 -9.82 11.54 -11.48
CA TYR A 160 -9.91 10.48 -10.50
C TYR A 160 -10.45 9.22 -11.15
N VAL A 161 -10.05 8.08 -10.62
CA VAL A 161 -10.47 6.75 -11.10
C VAL A 161 -11.52 6.20 -10.15
N PRO A 162 -12.76 5.98 -10.60
CA PRO A 162 -13.78 5.30 -9.80
C PRO A 162 -13.35 3.88 -9.46
N LEU A 163 -13.65 3.44 -8.25
CA LEU A 163 -13.41 2.09 -7.79
C LEU A 163 -14.71 1.29 -7.78
N GLU A 164 -14.65 0.07 -8.29
CA GLU A 164 -15.75 -0.87 -8.20
C GLU A 164 -15.86 -1.42 -6.76
N VAL A 165 -17.02 -1.29 -6.15
CA VAL A 165 -17.32 -1.87 -4.84
C VAL A 165 -17.80 -3.30 -5.06
N ARG A 166 -16.98 -4.28 -4.68
CA ARG A 166 -17.29 -5.70 -4.92
C ARG A 166 -17.88 -6.44 -3.71
N GLU A 167 -17.61 -5.95 -2.52
CA GLU A 167 -18.07 -6.60 -1.29
C GLU A 167 -19.53 -6.14 -0.99
N PRO A 168 -20.53 -7.03 -1.07
CA PRO A 168 -21.89 -6.68 -0.68
C PRO A 168 -21.93 -6.28 0.79
N GLY A 169 -22.31 -5.04 1.08
CA GLY A 169 -22.46 -4.52 2.43
C GLY A 169 -21.29 -3.67 2.94
N GLU A 170 -20.14 -3.64 2.26
CA GLU A 170 -19.06 -2.71 2.62
C GLU A 170 -19.38 -1.31 2.05
N ARG A 171 -19.41 -0.29 2.91
CA ARG A 171 -19.68 1.09 2.49
C ARG A 171 -18.45 1.69 1.83
N ALA A 172 -18.68 2.54 0.83
CA ALA A 172 -17.60 3.23 0.11
C ALA A 172 -16.64 3.98 1.04
N GLU A 173 -17.18 4.58 2.12
CA GLU A 173 -16.40 5.26 3.15
C GLU A 173 -15.46 4.30 3.91
N GLU A 174 -15.92 3.09 4.20
CA GLU A 174 -15.15 2.06 4.90
C GLU A 174 -14.00 1.58 4.02
N ILE A 175 -14.25 1.36 2.72
CA ILE A 175 -13.23 0.99 1.72
C ILE A 175 -12.16 2.08 1.64
N ALA A 176 -12.55 3.33 1.39
CA ALA A 176 -11.62 4.46 1.32
C ALA A 176 -10.83 4.61 2.64
N GLY A 177 -11.49 4.51 3.78
CA GLY A 177 -10.87 4.59 5.09
C GLY A 177 -9.87 3.45 5.35
N ARG A 178 -10.20 2.21 4.95
CA ARG A 178 -9.30 1.06 5.08
C ARG A 178 -8.04 1.23 4.23
N LEU A 179 -8.22 1.59 2.96
CA LEU A 179 -7.11 1.79 2.02
C LEU A 179 -6.20 2.96 2.45
N ASN A 180 -6.77 4.08 2.88
CA ASN A 180 -6.00 5.21 3.38
C ASN A 180 -5.21 4.90 4.65
N ARG A 181 -5.75 4.05 5.55
CA ARG A 181 -4.98 3.58 6.72
C ARG A 181 -3.76 2.78 6.32
N GLN A 182 -3.86 1.92 5.30
CA GLN A 182 -2.70 1.18 4.77
C GLN A 182 -1.62 2.13 4.24
N LEU A 183 -2.04 3.23 3.59
CA LEU A 183 -1.14 4.26 3.07
C LEU A 183 -0.57 5.19 4.15
N GLY A 184 -1.09 5.17 5.37
CA GLY A 184 -0.76 6.15 6.41
C GLY A 184 -1.26 7.56 6.07
N VAL A 185 -2.30 7.67 5.24
CA VAL A 185 -2.90 8.95 4.83
C VAL A 185 -3.86 9.45 5.91
N THR A 186 -3.65 10.68 6.35
CA THR A 186 -4.53 11.36 7.31
C THR A 186 -5.78 11.92 6.63
N LYS A 187 -6.83 12.20 7.41
CA LYS A 187 -8.04 12.86 6.89
C LYS A 187 -7.74 14.24 6.30
N GLN A 188 -6.80 14.99 6.88
CA GLN A 188 -6.36 16.29 6.36
C GLN A 188 -5.69 16.15 4.98
N GLN A 189 -4.78 15.19 4.81
CA GLN A 189 -4.16 14.89 3.52
C GLN A 189 -5.20 14.44 2.49
N GLN A 190 -6.14 13.58 2.89
CA GLN A 190 -7.23 13.13 2.03
C GLN A 190 -8.07 14.30 1.51
N ALA A 191 -8.48 15.21 2.39
CA ALA A 191 -9.25 16.39 2.00
C ALA A 191 -8.42 17.32 1.10
N ALA A 192 -7.15 17.56 1.41
CA ALA A 192 -6.27 18.38 0.59
C ALA A 192 -6.07 17.78 -0.81
N MET A 193 -5.95 16.46 -0.92
CA MET A 193 -5.87 15.75 -2.20
C MET A 193 -7.15 15.89 -3.02
N LEU A 194 -8.31 15.72 -2.38
CA LEU A 194 -9.60 15.87 -3.07
C LEU A 194 -9.81 17.31 -3.56
N TRP A 195 -9.62 18.30 -2.69
CA TRP A 195 -9.75 19.70 -3.05
C TRP A 195 -8.74 20.12 -4.12
N GLY A 196 -7.48 19.69 -4.01
CA GLY A 196 -6.46 19.92 -5.02
C GLY A 196 -6.85 19.38 -6.39
N SER A 197 -7.44 18.16 -6.45
CA SER A 197 -7.89 17.56 -7.71
C SER A 197 -9.08 18.29 -8.33
N MET A 198 -9.96 18.89 -7.51
CA MET A 198 -11.16 19.59 -7.97
C MET A 198 -10.91 21.06 -8.34
N PHE A 199 -10.10 21.76 -7.56
CA PHE A 199 -9.96 23.22 -7.64
C PHE A 199 -8.54 23.70 -8.00
N GLY A 200 -7.58 22.81 -8.06
CA GLY A 200 -6.16 23.09 -8.38
C GLY A 200 -5.23 22.90 -7.20
N TRP A 201 -3.97 22.59 -7.53
CA TRP A 201 -2.94 22.16 -6.58
C TRP A 201 -2.14 23.28 -5.90
N ASP A 202 -2.54 24.53 -6.09
CA ASP A 202 -1.95 25.69 -5.43
C ASP A 202 -2.42 25.86 -3.99
N ILE A 203 -3.31 24.98 -3.54
CA ILE A 203 -3.76 24.95 -2.14
C ILE A 203 -2.66 24.26 -1.31
N PRO A 204 -2.07 24.96 -0.32
CA PRO A 204 -1.11 24.34 0.58
C PRO A 204 -1.79 23.17 1.30
N ALA A 205 -1.31 21.99 0.98
CA ALA A 205 -1.84 20.77 1.56
C ALA A 205 -1.57 20.73 3.05
N ALA A 206 -2.55 20.28 3.81
CA ALA A 206 -2.45 19.97 5.23
C ALA A 206 -1.97 21.14 6.12
N ASP A 207 -2.27 22.40 5.75
CA ASP A 207 -2.06 23.52 6.65
C ASP A 207 -3.16 23.51 7.73
N PRO A 208 -2.83 23.20 9.01
CA PRO A 208 -3.79 23.18 10.09
C PRO A 208 -4.46 24.54 10.33
N ALA A 209 -3.86 25.64 9.85
CA ALA A 209 -4.44 26.97 9.91
C ALA A 209 -5.62 27.13 8.93
N ARG A 210 -5.63 26.36 7.84
CA ARG A 210 -6.63 26.49 6.77
C ARG A 210 -7.71 25.42 6.78
N TYR A 211 -7.43 24.25 7.34
CA TYR A 211 -8.37 23.12 7.37
C TYR A 211 -8.67 22.69 8.81
N ASP A 212 -9.89 22.23 9.05
CA ASP A 212 -10.30 21.65 10.31
C ASP A 212 -9.84 20.16 10.42
N GLU A 213 -10.18 19.51 11.54
CA GLU A 213 -9.85 18.11 11.79
C GLU A 213 -10.53 17.14 10.79
N GLN A 214 -11.61 17.57 10.17
CA GLN A 214 -12.35 16.87 9.13
C GLN A 214 -11.80 17.16 7.74
N GLY A 215 -10.78 18.06 7.64
CA GLY A 215 -10.16 18.45 6.38
C GLY A 215 -10.99 19.45 5.57
N MET A 216 -12.00 20.08 6.17
CA MET A 216 -12.77 21.12 5.52
C MET A 216 -12.09 22.48 5.68
N PRO A 217 -12.16 23.37 4.66
CA PRO A 217 -11.63 24.71 4.78
C PRO A 217 -12.25 25.44 5.96
N LYS A 218 -11.43 25.93 6.88
CA LYS A 218 -11.90 26.78 7.98
C LYS A 218 -12.48 28.05 7.40
N ARG A 219 -13.73 28.36 7.70
CA ARG A 219 -14.33 29.62 7.35
C ARG A 219 -13.58 30.71 8.12
N HIS A 220 -12.89 31.60 7.43
CA HIS A 220 -12.39 32.81 8.03
C HIS A 220 -13.63 33.63 8.42
N GLY A 221 -13.88 33.72 9.71
CA GLY A 221 -14.87 34.69 10.22
C GLY A 221 -14.49 36.11 9.74
N PRO A 222 -15.48 37.00 9.55
CA PRO A 222 -15.18 38.37 9.17
C PRO A 222 -14.22 38.94 10.21
N LYS A 223 -13.07 39.48 9.75
CA LYS A 223 -12.17 40.28 10.59
C LYS A 223 -13.03 41.42 11.16
N HIS A 224 -13.30 41.39 12.44
CA HIS A 224 -13.76 42.58 13.16
C HIS A 224 -12.63 43.59 13.03
N GLU A 225 -12.75 44.50 12.08
CA GLU A 225 -12.00 45.75 12.14
C GLU A 225 -12.51 46.50 13.36
N ASP A 226 -11.72 46.50 14.42
CA ASP A 226 -11.90 47.43 15.53
C ASP A 226 -11.80 48.87 14.97
N ARG A 227 -12.95 49.43 14.65
CA ARG A 227 -13.09 50.89 14.50
C ARG A 227 -12.98 51.50 15.90
N GLN A 228 -11.75 51.78 16.33
CA GLN A 228 -11.54 52.74 17.40
C GLN A 228 -11.91 54.13 16.86
N ARG A 229 -12.92 54.68 17.48
CA ARG A 229 -13.20 56.11 17.50
C ARG A 229 -12.50 56.74 18.71
#